data_d0379304d1df056a2498410afb05095c
#
_entry.id   d0379304d1df056a2498410afb05095c
#
_cell.length_a   1.000
_cell.length_b   1.000
_cell.length_c   1.000
_cell.angle_alpha   90.00
_cell.angle_beta   90.00
_cell.angle_gamma   90.00
#
_symmetry.space_group_name_H-M   'P 1'
#
loop_
_entity.id
_entity.type
_entity.pdbx_description
1 polymer ?
#
loop_
_entity_poly.entity_id
_entity_poly.type
_entity_poly.pdbx_seq_one_letter_code
_entity_poly.pdbx_strand_id
1 'polypeptide(L)'
;MLAFEAQSYNVQKNREVESMPEGTKQFLIVINDGPYGNERPYNALRLAINLSKRDGTNGRVFLMGDGVQCAVKGQDTPQGYYNIERMLGSIVRRGEVAT
;
A
#
# COMPACT_ATOMS: atom_id res chain seq x y z
N MET A 1 0.26 -6.48 9.67
CA MET A 1 -0.41 -6.07 8.41
C MET A 1 -1.89 -6.35 8.49
N LEU A 2 -2.66 -5.38 8.08
CA LEU A 2 -4.09 -5.55 7.85
C LEU A 2 -4.39 -5.19 6.39
N ALA A 3 -5.23 -5.99 5.75
CA ALA A 3 -5.68 -5.72 4.40
C ALA A 3 -7.17 -5.95 4.31
N PHE A 4 -7.91 -4.99 3.78
CA PHE A 4 -9.36 -5.12 3.64
C PHE A 4 -9.86 -4.26 2.48
N GLU A 5 -11.01 -4.66 1.95
CA GLU A 5 -11.69 -3.91 0.92
C GLU A 5 -12.46 -2.76 1.57
N ALA A 6 -12.17 -1.55 1.13
CA ALA A 6 -12.88 -0.36 1.59
C ALA A 6 -14.10 -0.13 0.71
N GLN A 7 -15.25 -0.03 1.32
CA GLN A 7 -16.49 0.29 0.63
C GLN A 7 -16.84 1.75 0.83
N SER A 8 -17.50 2.33 -0.16
CA SER A 8 -17.90 3.72 -0.08
C SER A 8 -19.15 3.85 0.79
N TYR A 9 -18.96 3.92 2.08
CA TYR A 9 -20.04 4.27 3.00
C TYR A 9 -20.28 5.76 2.95
N ASN A 10 -21.53 6.16 3.16
CA ASN A 10 -21.95 7.55 2.99
C ASN A 10 -21.61 8.46 4.16
N VAL A 11 -20.78 8.03 5.07
CA VAL A 11 -20.44 8.86 6.23
C VAL A 11 -19.52 10.00 5.84
N GLN A 12 -18.53 9.72 4.99
CA GLN A 12 -17.67 10.74 4.41
C GLN A 12 -17.17 10.27 3.06
N LYS A 13 -17.69 10.85 2.00
CA LYS A 13 -17.12 10.66 0.68
C LYS A 13 -16.09 11.74 0.43
N ASN A 14 -14.85 11.38 0.17
CA ASN A 14 -13.89 12.34 -0.31
C ASN A 14 -14.05 12.50 -1.83
N ARG A 15 -13.42 13.54 -2.39
CA ARG A 15 -13.54 13.83 -3.82
C ARG A 15 -13.02 12.71 -4.71
N GLU A 16 -12.00 11.99 -4.24
CA GLU A 16 -11.42 10.88 -5.01
C GLU A 16 -12.43 9.77 -5.22
N VAL A 17 -13.16 9.41 -4.17
CA VAL A 17 -14.19 8.37 -4.25
C VAL A 17 -15.30 8.79 -5.19
N GLU A 18 -15.74 10.04 -5.12
CA GLU A 18 -16.81 10.55 -5.98
C GLU A 18 -16.42 10.61 -7.45
N SER A 19 -15.12 10.83 -7.74
CA SER A 19 -14.63 10.90 -9.11
C SER A 19 -14.32 9.56 -9.73
N MET A 20 -14.35 8.48 -8.95
CA MET A 20 -14.04 7.15 -9.46
C MET A 20 -15.19 6.57 -10.28
N PRO A 21 -14.86 5.79 -11.33
CA PRO A 21 -15.89 5.07 -12.07
C PRO A 21 -16.69 4.15 -11.16
N GLU A 22 -17.96 3.99 -11.49
CA GLU A 22 -18.81 3.03 -10.80
C GLU A 22 -18.22 1.63 -10.90
N GLY A 23 -18.25 0.89 -9.79
CA GLY A 23 -17.68 -0.45 -9.73
C GLY A 23 -16.21 -0.49 -9.35
N THR A 24 -15.56 0.66 -9.19
CA THR A 24 -14.18 0.71 -8.72
C THR A 24 -14.10 0.18 -7.29
N LYS A 25 -13.20 -0.77 -7.06
CA LYS A 25 -12.93 -1.31 -5.73
C LYS A 25 -11.73 -0.60 -5.12
N GLN A 26 -11.82 -0.33 -3.84
CA GLN A 26 -10.76 0.32 -3.09
C GLN A 26 -10.20 -0.64 -2.05
N PHE A 27 -8.90 -0.63 -1.91
CA PHE A 27 -8.19 -1.44 -0.92
C PHE A 27 -7.36 -0.53 -0.02
N LEU A 28 -7.37 -0.83 1.26
CA LEU A 28 -6.48 -0.21 2.22
C LEU A 28 -5.64 -1.31 2.87
N ILE A 29 -4.34 -1.16 2.80
CA ILE A 29 -3.39 -2.06 3.45
C ILE A 29 -2.65 -1.28 4.51
N VAL A 30 -2.71 -1.75 5.74
CA VAL A 30 -2.03 -1.12 6.87
C VAL A 30 -0.81 -1.95 7.21
N ILE A 31 0.35 -1.32 7.22
CA ILE A 31 1.62 -1.96 7.59
C ILE A 31 2.07 -1.36 8.91
N ASN A 32 2.18 -2.20 9.92
CA ASN A 32 2.58 -1.78 11.27
C ASN A 32 3.87 -2.45 11.75
N ASP A 33 4.58 -3.14 10.86
CA ASP A 33 5.86 -3.76 11.17
C ASP A 33 6.99 -3.07 10.40
N GLY A 34 8.20 -3.10 10.94
CA GLY A 34 9.39 -2.59 10.27
C GLY A 34 9.69 -3.38 8.99
N PRO A 35 10.49 -2.79 8.07
CA PRO A 35 10.63 -3.34 6.71
C PRO A 35 11.39 -4.65 6.64
N TYR A 36 12.23 -4.93 7.59
CA TYR A 36 13.08 -6.13 7.58
C TYR A 36 12.98 -6.82 8.92
N GLY A 37 13.33 -8.11 8.96
CA GLY A 37 13.22 -8.92 10.15
C GLY A 37 12.01 -9.83 10.18
N ASN A 38 11.01 -9.56 9.35
CA ASN A 38 9.89 -10.46 9.10
C ASN A 38 9.35 -10.22 7.69
N GLU A 39 8.49 -11.12 7.22
CA GLU A 39 7.99 -11.06 5.86
C GLU A 39 6.70 -10.25 5.69
N ARG A 40 6.12 -9.76 6.77
CA ARG A 40 4.81 -9.11 6.70
C ARG A 40 4.79 -7.88 5.80
N PRO A 41 5.73 -6.92 5.92
CA PRO A 41 5.75 -5.79 5.00
C PRO A 41 5.98 -6.21 3.55
N TYR A 42 6.85 -7.16 3.31
CA TYR A 42 7.10 -7.68 1.98
C TYR A 42 5.84 -8.27 1.35
N ASN A 43 5.15 -9.13 2.09
CA ASN A 43 3.92 -9.76 1.61
C ASN A 43 2.81 -8.73 1.39
N ALA A 44 2.71 -7.75 2.28
CA ALA A 44 1.73 -6.68 2.16
C ALA A 44 1.96 -5.85 0.90
N LEU A 45 3.20 -5.50 0.62
CA LEU A 45 3.53 -4.70 -0.56
C LEU A 45 3.40 -5.49 -1.85
N ARG A 46 3.71 -6.79 -1.84
CA ARG A 46 3.44 -7.66 -3.00
C ARG A 46 1.94 -7.67 -3.32
N LEU A 47 1.13 -7.83 -2.30
CA LEU A 47 -0.32 -7.81 -2.49
C LEU A 47 -0.78 -6.46 -3.03
N ALA A 48 -0.29 -5.36 -2.45
CA ALA A 48 -0.64 -4.01 -2.89
C ALA A 48 -0.24 -3.76 -4.35
N ILE A 49 0.96 -4.19 -4.74
CA ILE A 49 1.43 -4.05 -6.12
C ILE A 49 0.53 -4.83 -7.07
N ASN A 50 0.20 -6.06 -6.74
CA ASN A 50 -0.64 -6.90 -7.59
C ASN A 50 -2.06 -6.34 -7.70
N LEU A 51 -2.62 -5.85 -6.61
CA LEU A 51 -3.93 -5.24 -6.63
C LEU A 51 -3.94 -3.94 -7.45
N SER A 52 -2.88 -3.15 -7.36
CA SER A 52 -2.80 -1.89 -8.10
C SER A 52 -2.69 -2.07 -9.62
N LYS A 53 -2.34 -3.26 -10.07
CA LYS A 53 -2.27 -3.59 -11.50
C LYS A 53 -3.60 -4.00 -12.09
N ARG A 54 -4.59 -4.28 -11.27
CA ARG A 54 -5.91 -4.71 -11.75
C ARG A 54 -6.74 -3.50 -12.15
N ASP A 55 -7.40 -3.61 -13.29
CA ASP A 55 -8.35 -2.60 -13.73
C ASP A 55 -9.50 -2.50 -12.73
N GLY A 56 -9.96 -1.30 -12.48
CA GLY A 56 -11.08 -1.07 -11.58
C GLY A 56 -10.73 -1.19 -10.11
N THR A 57 -9.45 -1.17 -9.76
CA THR A 57 -9.01 -1.16 -8.37
C THR A 57 -8.20 0.09 -8.05
N ASN A 58 -8.31 0.55 -6.81
CA ASN A 58 -7.50 1.63 -6.29
C ASN A 58 -6.98 1.21 -4.92
N GLY A 59 -5.66 1.14 -4.78
CA GLY A 59 -5.01 0.69 -3.57
C GLY A 59 -4.37 1.83 -2.80
N ARG A 60 -4.48 1.75 -1.48
CA ARG A 60 -3.82 2.66 -0.56
C ARG A 60 -3.04 1.86 0.45
N VAL A 61 -1.89 2.38 0.82
CA VAL A 61 -1.05 1.81 1.88
C VAL A 61 -0.90 2.86 2.98
N PHE A 62 -1.17 2.45 4.20
CA PHE A 62 -0.97 3.29 5.37
C PHE A 62 0.10 2.67 6.25
N LEU A 63 1.15 3.44 6.52
CA LEU A 63 2.26 3.03 7.36
C LEU A 63 2.05 3.61 8.75
N MET A 64 2.02 2.75 9.76
CA MET A 64 1.86 3.19 11.15
C MET A 64 2.85 2.49 12.05
N GLY A 65 3.17 3.11 13.18
CA GLY A 65 4.14 2.56 14.11
C GLY A 65 5.46 2.27 13.42
N ASP A 66 6.02 1.09 13.64
CA ASP A 66 7.28 0.69 13.02
C ASP A 66 7.18 0.56 11.51
N GLY A 67 5.98 0.45 10.96
CA GLY A 67 5.76 0.42 9.53
C GLY A 67 6.21 1.68 8.80
N VAL A 68 6.28 2.80 9.49
CA VAL A 68 6.79 4.06 8.92
C VAL A 68 8.23 3.91 8.42
N GLN A 69 9.00 3.01 9.02
CA GLN A 69 10.38 2.76 8.60
C GLN A 69 10.46 2.18 7.18
N CYS A 70 9.38 1.63 6.65
CA CYS A 70 9.34 1.17 5.26
C CYS A 70 9.60 2.31 4.26
N ALA A 71 9.31 3.54 4.64
CA ALA A 71 9.48 4.71 3.80
C ALA A 71 10.84 5.41 3.96
N VAL A 72 11.72 4.90 4.78
CA VAL A 72 13.04 5.50 4.97
C VAL A 72 13.86 5.33 3.70
N LYS A 73 14.46 6.44 3.26
CA LYS A 73 15.31 6.45 2.06
C LYS A 73 16.66 5.79 2.33
N GLY A 74 17.26 5.27 1.27
CA GLY A 74 18.62 4.74 1.33
C GLY A 74 18.70 3.31 1.80
N GLN A 75 17.62 2.55 1.70
CA GLN A 75 17.65 1.13 2.02
C GLN A 75 18.55 0.40 1.02
N ASP A 76 19.52 -0.33 1.55
CA ASP A 76 20.48 -1.07 0.76
C ASP A 76 20.37 -2.55 1.13
N THR A 77 19.99 -3.37 0.17
CA THR A 77 19.80 -4.79 0.38
C THR A 77 20.73 -5.58 -0.54
N PRO A 78 21.22 -6.75 -0.09
CA PRO A 78 22.03 -7.59 -0.96
C PRO A 78 21.32 -7.95 -2.25
N GLN A 79 22.09 -8.17 -3.30
CA GLN A 79 21.54 -8.58 -4.59
C GLN A 79 20.73 -9.87 -4.43
N GLY A 80 19.56 -9.90 -5.03
CA GLY A 80 18.65 -11.04 -4.93
C GLY A 80 17.66 -10.95 -3.78
N TYR A 81 17.83 -9.98 -2.88
CA TYR A 81 16.87 -9.73 -1.81
C TYR A 81 15.91 -8.62 -2.22
N TYR A 82 14.68 -8.69 -1.67
CA TYR A 82 13.69 -7.65 -1.90
C TYR A 82 14.14 -6.34 -1.24
N ASN A 83 13.72 -5.23 -1.84
CA ASN A 83 13.96 -3.89 -1.31
C ASN A 83 12.62 -3.22 -1.08
N ILE A 84 12.29 -2.99 0.18
CA ILE A 84 11.00 -2.43 0.58
C ILE A 84 10.82 -1.01 0.06
N GLU A 85 11.87 -0.21 0.05
CA GLU A 85 11.81 1.16 -0.47
C GLU A 85 11.38 1.18 -1.94
N ARG A 86 11.95 0.29 -2.76
CA ARG A 86 11.61 0.18 -4.19
C ARG A 86 10.17 -0.29 -4.38
N MET A 87 9.75 -1.27 -3.58
CA MET A 87 8.38 -1.77 -3.65
C MET A 87 7.38 -0.67 -3.30
N LEU A 88 7.67 0.10 -2.26
CA LEU A 88 6.83 1.21 -1.85
C LEU A 88 6.77 2.29 -2.95
N GLY A 89 7.89 2.56 -3.60
CA GLY A 89 7.95 3.49 -4.73
C GLY A 89 7.05 3.09 -5.88
N SER A 90 6.91 1.79 -6.15
CA SER A 90 5.99 1.30 -7.17
C SER A 90 4.55 1.63 -6.82
N ILE A 91 4.19 1.55 -5.54
CA ILE A 91 2.84 1.83 -5.09
C ILE A 91 2.54 3.32 -5.14
N VAL A 92 3.51 4.16 -4.77
CA VAL A 92 3.35 5.62 -4.85
C VAL A 92 3.00 6.06 -6.27
N ARG A 93 3.59 5.41 -7.27
CA ARG A 93 3.31 5.73 -8.67
C ARG A 93 1.93 5.32 -9.14
N ARG A 94 1.29 4.37 -8.48
CA ARG A 94 0.01 3.78 -8.92
C ARG A 94 -1.14 4.06 -7.99
N GLY A 95 -0.86 4.40 -6.76
CA GLY A 95 -1.87 4.61 -5.74
C GLY A 95 -1.40 5.64 -4.74
N GLU A 96 -1.70 5.42 -3.47
CA GLU A 96 -1.40 6.36 -2.42
C GLU A 96 -0.70 5.65 -1.26
N VAL A 97 0.33 6.29 -0.73
CA VAL A 97 0.98 5.88 0.51
C VAL A 97 0.88 7.02 1.50
N ALA A 98 0.44 6.72 2.70
CA ALA A 98 0.31 7.69 3.79
C ALA A 98 0.93 7.14 5.07
N THR A 99 1.33 8.03 5.93
CA THR A 99 1.84 7.69 7.26
C THR A 99 1.06 8.37 8.35
#